data_7c64a016f3455548dd600abc6ac52fe6
#
_entry.id   7c64a016f3455548dd600abc6ac52fe6
#
_cell.length_a   1.000
_cell.length_b   1.000
_cell.length_c   1.000
_cell.angle_alpha   90.00
_cell.angle_beta   90.00
_cell.angle_gamma   90.00
#
_symmetry.space_group_name_H-M   'P 1'
#
loop_
_entity.id
_entity.type
_entity.pdbx_description
1 polymer ?
#
loop_
_entity_poly.entity_id
_entity_poly.type
_entity_poly.pdbx_seq_one_letter_code
_entity_poly.pdbx_strand_id
1 'polypeptide(L)'
;MASVEFLERRPARAKRHPTAEAEASRDAFVALSRCFASHAQMQKALGWSAPTLRAWRTAPPGRPRAEHVERLWQMLTVARAAEEWVHDGHRSRIGAWLVAPNDALEGVAPATVVRCLGTDGVERLLAGIHRIAPRTPVEESDLPTGRELEAELDRLGFPAPVRPAEAIDVDLSDFN
;
A
#
# COMPACT_ATOMS: atom_id res chain seq x y z
N MET A 1 -65.84 12.97 23.62
CA MET A 1 -64.70 13.73 23.12
C MET A 1 -63.57 12.72 22.87
N ALA A 2 -63.35 12.36 21.60
CA ALA A 2 -62.36 11.41 21.20
C ALA A 2 -61.17 12.21 20.58
N SER A 3 -60.03 12.17 21.29
CA SER A 3 -58.77 12.75 20.79
C SER A 3 -58.20 11.82 19.73
N VAL A 4 -58.19 12.28 18.50
CA VAL A 4 -57.56 11.59 17.37
C VAL A 4 -56.07 11.93 17.44
N GLU A 5 -55.25 11.00 17.94
CA GLU A 5 -53.80 11.06 17.84
C GLU A 5 -53.39 10.90 16.38
N PHE A 6 -53.00 11.99 15.77
CA PHE A 6 -52.43 12.03 14.44
C PHE A 6 -50.97 11.53 14.54
N LEU A 7 -50.78 10.19 14.45
CA LEU A 7 -49.47 9.58 14.28
C LEU A 7 -48.93 9.98 12.90
N GLU A 8 -48.20 11.08 12.86
CA GLU A 8 -47.38 11.45 11.70
C GLU A 8 -46.41 10.30 11.38
N ARG A 9 -46.79 9.45 10.45
CA ARG A 9 -45.85 8.47 9.86
C ARG A 9 -44.74 9.25 9.17
N ARG A 10 -43.56 9.32 9.80
CA ARG A 10 -42.33 9.80 9.16
C ARG A 10 -42.17 9.06 7.84
N PRO A 11 -42.10 9.74 6.68
CA PRO A 11 -41.90 9.10 5.40
C PRO A 11 -40.62 8.26 5.49
N ALA A 12 -40.76 6.99 5.05
CA ALA A 12 -39.61 6.07 4.96
C ALA A 12 -38.53 6.75 4.15
N ARG A 13 -37.37 6.94 4.78
CA ARG A 13 -36.22 7.62 4.17
C ARG A 13 -35.85 6.86 2.90
N ALA A 14 -36.19 7.43 1.74
CA ALA A 14 -35.89 6.84 0.45
C ALA A 14 -34.42 6.41 0.43
N LYS A 15 -34.15 5.15 0.11
CA LYS A 15 -32.80 4.62 -0.05
C LYS A 15 -32.15 5.43 -1.17
N ARG A 16 -31.34 6.42 -0.81
CA ARG A 16 -30.55 7.17 -1.79
C ARG A 16 -29.53 6.21 -2.37
N HIS A 17 -29.50 6.04 -3.67
CA HIS A 17 -28.43 5.34 -4.34
C HIS A 17 -27.10 6.02 -3.99
N PRO A 18 -26.04 5.25 -3.67
CA PRO A 18 -24.72 5.81 -3.44
C PRO A 18 -24.28 6.57 -4.70
N THR A 19 -23.54 7.63 -4.51
CA THR A 19 -22.90 8.34 -5.62
C THR A 19 -21.74 7.51 -6.13
N ALA A 20 -21.34 7.69 -7.40
CA ALA A 20 -20.15 7.02 -7.97
C ALA A 20 -18.89 7.27 -7.11
N GLU A 21 -18.78 8.46 -6.52
CA GLU A 21 -17.68 8.80 -5.60
C GLU A 21 -17.73 7.97 -4.30
N ALA A 22 -18.92 7.74 -3.76
CA ALA A 22 -19.08 6.91 -2.56
C ALA A 22 -18.76 5.44 -2.83
N GLU A 23 -19.10 4.94 -4.02
CA GLU A 23 -18.74 3.59 -4.47
C GLU A 23 -17.23 3.45 -4.64
N ALA A 24 -16.58 4.38 -5.37
CA ALA A 24 -15.14 4.38 -5.55
C ALA A 24 -14.39 4.46 -4.20
N SER A 25 -14.89 5.27 -3.26
CA SER A 25 -14.31 5.37 -1.93
C SER A 25 -14.48 4.08 -1.11
N ARG A 26 -15.59 3.37 -1.32
CA ARG A 26 -15.79 2.05 -0.70
C ARG A 26 -14.80 1.03 -1.24
N ASP A 27 -14.59 0.99 -2.54
CA ASP A 27 -13.65 0.07 -3.17
C ASP A 27 -12.21 0.37 -2.73
N ALA A 28 -11.85 1.64 -2.64
CA ALA A 28 -10.57 2.08 -2.08
C ALA A 28 -10.41 1.63 -0.62
N PHE A 29 -11.45 1.74 0.20
CA PHE A 29 -11.44 1.27 1.59
C PHE A 29 -11.24 -0.24 1.68
N VAL A 30 -11.94 -1.01 0.86
CA VAL A 30 -11.79 -2.47 0.80
C VAL A 30 -10.39 -2.86 0.35
N ALA A 31 -9.87 -2.20 -0.70
CA ALA A 31 -8.51 -2.44 -1.19
C ALA A 31 -7.46 -2.18 -0.10
N LEU A 32 -7.54 -1.02 0.55
CA LEU A 32 -6.61 -0.65 1.62
C LEU A 32 -6.75 -1.58 2.84
N SER A 33 -7.96 -2.02 3.19
CA SER A 33 -8.18 -2.90 4.35
C SER A 33 -7.45 -4.23 4.24
N ARG A 34 -7.23 -4.73 3.04
CA ARG A 34 -6.50 -5.99 2.77
C ARG A 34 -5.01 -5.90 3.10
N CYS A 35 -4.48 -4.69 3.20
CA CYS A 35 -3.08 -4.47 3.58
C CYS A 35 -2.84 -4.57 5.10
N PHE A 36 -3.89 -4.60 5.92
CA PHE A 36 -3.76 -4.58 7.37
C PHE A 36 -4.15 -5.90 8.02
N ALA A 37 -3.32 -6.39 8.92
CA ALA A 37 -3.61 -7.59 9.70
C ALA A 37 -4.72 -7.35 10.75
N SER A 38 -4.93 -6.09 11.17
CA SER A 38 -5.93 -5.75 12.18
C SER A 38 -6.56 -4.37 11.95
N HIS A 39 -7.78 -4.21 12.51
CA HIS A 39 -8.47 -2.92 12.50
C HIS A 39 -7.71 -1.85 13.29
N ALA A 40 -7.02 -2.23 14.36
CA ALA A 40 -6.23 -1.31 15.16
C ALA A 40 -5.07 -0.72 14.35
N GLN A 41 -4.41 -1.52 13.51
CA GLN A 41 -3.39 -1.03 12.59
C GLN A 41 -3.98 -0.05 11.57
N MET A 42 -5.10 -0.41 10.93
CA MET A 42 -5.78 0.47 9.97
C MET A 42 -6.26 1.77 10.61
N GLN A 43 -6.80 1.70 11.83
CA GLN A 43 -7.19 2.87 12.61
C GLN A 43 -5.99 3.78 12.88
N LYS A 44 -4.86 3.22 13.31
CA LYS A 44 -3.61 3.95 13.55
C LYS A 44 -3.10 4.61 12.27
N ALA A 45 -3.13 3.90 11.13
CA ALA A 45 -2.69 4.43 9.84
C ALA A 45 -3.55 5.61 9.38
N LEU A 46 -4.86 5.45 9.35
CA LEU A 46 -5.79 6.48 8.88
C LEU A 46 -5.97 7.64 9.88
N GLY A 47 -5.66 7.42 11.15
CA GLY A 47 -5.94 8.38 12.22
C GLY A 47 -7.45 8.54 12.47
N TRP A 48 -8.27 7.55 12.08
CA TRP A 48 -9.72 7.61 12.28
C TRP A 48 -10.11 7.10 13.65
N SER A 49 -11.25 7.59 14.16
CA SER A 49 -11.83 7.04 15.38
C SER A 49 -12.40 5.63 15.13
N ALA A 50 -12.46 4.80 16.17
CA ALA A 50 -13.04 3.46 16.07
C ALA A 50 -14.50 3.47 15.56
N PRO A 51 -15.39 4.40 15.98
CA PRO A 51 -16.71 4.54 15.40
C PRO A 51 -16.70 4.86 13.90
N THR A 52 -15.80 5.76 13.46
CA THR A 52 -15.65 6.11 12.04
C THR A 52 -15.26 4.88 11.23
N LEU A 53 -14.23 4.15 11.66
CA LEU A 53 -13.76 2.95 10.97
C LEU A 53 -14.87 1.88 10.90
N ARG A 54 -15.62 1.69 11.99
CA ARG A 54 -16.76 0.77 12.05
C ARG A 54 -17.85 1.17 11.04
N ALA A 55 -18.20 2.46 10.98
CA ALA A 55 -19.19 2.96 10.03
C ALA A 55 -18.80 2.67 8.57
N TRP A 56 -17.55 2.87 8.21
CA TRP A 56 -17.04 2.58 6.87
C TRP A 56 -17.09 1.08 6.52
N ARG A 57 -16.95 0.22 7.50
CA ARG A 57 -17.02 -1.24 7.31
C ARG A 57 -18.44 -1.75 7.11
N THR A 58 -19.38 -1.24 7.90
CA THR A 58 -20.77 -1.75 7.90
C THR A 58 -21.61 -1.11 6.81
N ALA A 59 -21.53 0.18 6.66
CA ALA A 59 -22.26 0.94 5.65
C ALA A 59 -21.49 2.24 5.40
N PRO A 60 -20.69 2.32 4.34
CA PRO A 60 -19.99 3.56 4.00
C PRO A 60 -20.99 4.70 3.92
N PRO A 61 -20.68 5.86 4.48
CA PRO A 61 -21.60 6.99 4.48
C PRO A 61 -21.91 7.38 3.04
N GLY A 62 -23.20 7.61 2.73
CA GLY A 62 -23.64 8.01 1.39
C GLY A 62 -23.04 9.36 0.94
N ARG A 63 -22.51 10.13 1.89
CA ARG A 63 -21.66 11.31 1.70
C ARG A 63 -20.54 11.27 2.72
N PRO A 64 -19.40 10.65 2.39
CA PRO A 64 -18.26 10.66 3.26
C PRO A 64 -17.68 12.08 3.38
N ARG A 65 -17.04 12.38 4.50
CA ARG A 65 -16.33 13.65 4.67
C ARG A 65 -15.14 13.68 3.70
N ALA A 66 -14.94 14.81 3.02
CA ALA A 66 -13.87 14.98 2.05
C ALA A 66 -12.49 14.63 2.66
N GLU A 67 -12.21 15.05 3.87
CA GLU A 67 -10.99 14.75 4.61
C GLU A 67 -10.73 13.25 4.80
N HIS A 68 -11.79 12.46 4.99
CA HIS A 68 -11.67 11.00 5.11
C HIS A 68 -11.39 10.36 3.75
N VAL A 69 -12.07 10.82 2.70
CA VAL A 69 -11.87 10.34 1.33
C VAL A 69 -10.44 10.63 0.88
N GLU A 70 -10.00 11.86 1.04
CA GLU A 70 -8.65 12.29 0.68
C GLU A 70 -7.59 11.45 1.37
N ARG A 71 -7.68 11.30 2.69
CA ARG A 71 -6.73 10.49 3.48
C ARG A 71 -6.74 9.03 3.08
N LEU A 72 -7.90 8.49 2.75
CA LEU A 72 -8.03 7.13 2.25
C LEU A 72 -7.25 6.93 0.95
N TRP A 73 -7.43 7.84 0.00
CA TRP A 73 -6.74 7.78 -1.28
C TRP A 73 -5.23 8.00 -1.14
N GLN A 74 -4.82 8.96 -0.34
CA GLN A 74 -3.40 9.20 -0.03
C GLN A 74 -2.74 7.95 0.52
N MET A 75 -3.38 7.30 1.51
CA MET A 75 -2.86 6.08 2.12
C MET A 75 -2.83 4.90 1.14
N LEU A 76 -3.87 4.76 0.31
CA LEU A 76 -3.93 3.71 -0.72
C LEU A 76 -2.85 3.90 -1.79
N THR A 77 -2.58 5.14 -2.19
CA THR A 77 -1.51 5.44 -3.16
C THR A 77 -0.15 4.98 -2.65
N VAL A 78 0.18 5.31 -1.39
CA VAL A 78 1.44 4.86 -0.77
C VAL A 78 1.48 3.34 -0.61
N ALA A 79 0.37 2.72 -0.19
CA ALA A 79 0.28 1.28 -0.03
C ALA A 79 0.51 0.56 -1.38
N ARG A 80 -0.09 1.04 -2.46
CA ARG A 80 0.09 0.45 -3.81
C ARG A 80 1.52 0.59 -4.31
N ALA A 81 2.14 1.75 -4.13
CA ALA A 81 3.54 1.93 -4.50
C ALA A 81 4.47 0.99 -3.71
N ALA A 82 4.13 0.69 -2.46
CA ALA A 82 4.88 -0.27 -1.66
C ALA A 82 4.65 -1.74 -2.09
N GLU A 83 3.53 -2.05 -2.75
CA GLU A 83 3.25 -3.42 -3.24
C GLU A 83 4.29 -3.91 -4.24
N GLU A 84 4.93 -3.01 -5.01
CA GLU A 84 6.00 -3.36 -5.94
C GLU A 84 7.25 -3.97 -5.26
N TRP A 85 7.40 -3.75 -3.96
CA TRP A 85 8.53 -4.19 -3.14
C TRP A 85 8.19 -5.37 -2.22
N VAL A 86 6.94 -5.84 -2.28
CA VAL A 86 6.44 -6.93 -1.45
C VAL A 86 5.86 -8.01 -2.36
N HIS A 87 6.49 -9.17 -2.41
CA HIS A 87 6.01 -10.30 -3.21
C HIS A 87 4.66 -10.82 -2.70
N ASP A 88 3.93 -11.51 -3.58
CA ASP A 88 2.59 -12.05 -3.32
C ASP A 88 2.49 -12.82 -2.00
N GLY A 89 1.36 -12.61 -1.31
CA GLY A 89 1.08 -13.21 -0.02
C GLY A 89 1.50 -12.40 1.20
N HIS A 90 2.31 -11.34 1.04
CA HIS A 90 2.82 -10.55 2.16
C HIS A 90 2.20 -9.16 2.30
N ARG A 91 1.01 -8.92 1.75
CA ARG A 91 0.31 -7.61 1.84
C ARG A 91 0.14 -7.08 3.27
N SER A 92 0.00 -7.96 4.25
CA SER A 92 -0.06 -7.56 5.65
C SER A 92 1.22 -6.87 6.16
N ARG A 93 2.35 -7.08 5.50
CA ARG A 93 3.61 -6.37 5.78
C ARG A 93 3.51 -4.89 5.45
N ILE A 94 2.74 -4.52 4.41
CA ILE A 94 2.52 -3.12 4.03
C ILE A 94 1.81 -2.38 5.16
N GLY A 95 0.75 -2.97 5.71
CA GLY A 95 0.03 -2.38 6.85
C GLY A 95 0.90 -2.25 8.11
N ALA A 96 1.71 -3.26 8.41
CA ALA A 96 2.65 -3.21 9.51
C ALA A 96 3.70 -2.10 9.30
N TRP A 97 4.28 -2.02 8.10
CA TRP A 97 5.25 -0.99 7.72
C TRP A 97 4.64 0.42 7.79
N LEU A 98 3.41 0.61 7.31
CA LEU A 98 2.76 1.92 7.35
C LEU A 98 2.66 2.49 8.77
N VAL A 99 2.53 1.64 9.79
CA VAL A 99 2.33 2.08 11.18
C VAL A 99 3.57 1.92 12.08
N ALA A 100 4.62 1.30 11.57
CA ALA A 100 5.88 1.14 12.29
C ALA A 100 6.81 2.34 12.08
N PRO A 101 7.65 2.68 13.07
CA PRO A 101 8.78 3.58 12.87
C PRO A 101 9.66 3.09 11.72
N ASN A 102 10.20 4.03 10.93
CA ASN A 102 11.08 3.73 9.81
C ASN A 102 12.36 4.56 9.92
N ASP A 103 13.50 3.92 9.98
CA ASP A 103 14.80 4.58 10.18
C ASP A 103 15.13 5.57 9.06
N ALA A 104 14.77 5.25 7.81
CA ALA A 104 14.95 6.16 6.69
C ALA A 104 14.02 7.40 6.73
N LEU A 105 13.07 7.41 7.66
CA LEU A 105 12.18 8.52 7.98
C LEU A 105 12.43 9.06 9.39
N GLU A 106 13.66 8.93 9.90
CA GLU A 106 14.05 9.41 11.23
C GLU A 106 13.18 8.84 12.36
N GLY A 107 12.77 7.58 12.24
CA GLY A 107 11.91 6.92 13.20
C GLY A 107 10.42 7.27 13.07
N VAL A 108 10.03 8.06 12.08
CA VAL A 108 8.62 8.40 11.83
C VAL A 108 7.94 7.31 11.00
N ALA A 109 6.73 6.91 11.39
CA ALA A 109 5.95 5.96 10.60
C ALA A 109 5.44 6.60 9.30
N PRO A 110 5.47 5.89 8.14
CA PRO A 110 4.98 6.43 6.86
C PRO A 110 3.55 6.99 6.94
N ALA A 111 2.64 6.31 7.63
CA ALA A 111 1.28 6.81 7.83
C ALA A 111 1.23 8.14 8.60
N THR A 112 2.17 8.38 9.49
CA THR A 112 2.28 9.67 10.20
C THR A 112 2.73 10.78 9.27
N VAL A 113 3.68 10.50 8.37
CA VAL A 113 4.10 11.46 7.33
C VAL A 113 2.90 11.88 6.48
N VAL A 114 2.12 10.91 5.97
CA VAL A 114 0.89 11.19 5.20
C VAL A 114 -0.11 12.02 6.01
N ARG A 115 -0.34 11.67 7.28
CA ARG A 115 -1.30 12.40 8.12
C ARG A 115 -0.91 13.84 8.43
N CYS A 116 0.38 14.09 8.59
CA CYS A 116 0.88 15.41 8.95
C CYS A 116 1.07 16.31 7.73
N LEU A 117 1.50 15.76 6.61
CA LEU A 117 1.89 16.52 5.43
C LEU A 117 0.92 16.36 4.23
N GLY A 118 -0.09 15.49 4.34
CA GLY A 118 -1.06 15.29 3.26
C GLY A 118 -0.39 14.89 1.95
N THR A 119 -0.73 15.59 0.88
CA THR A 119 -0.19 15.35 -0.48
C THR A 119 1.33 15.46 -0.54
N ASP A 120 1.92 16.47 0.12
CA ASP A 120 3.39 16.62 0.17
C ASP A 120 4.06 15.41 0.83
N GLY A 121 3.40 14.84 1.84
CA GLY A 121 3.85 13.62 2.50
C GLY A 121 3.83 12.42 1.58
N VAL A 122 2.78 12.28 0.77
CA VAL A 122 2.68 11.22 -0.26
C VAL A 122 3.81 11.37 -1.27
N GLU A 123 4.03 12.55 -1.82
CA GLU A 123 5.08 12.82 -2.81
C GLU A 123 6.47 12.48 -2.26
N ARG A 124 6.77 12.88 -1.03
CA ARG A 124 8.04 12.54 -0.36
C ARG A 124 8.23 11.04 -0.19
N LEU A 125 7.19 10.32 0.21
CA LEU A 125 7.25 8.87 0.37
C LEU A 125 7.44 8.18 -0.98
N LEU A 126 6.72 8.60 -2.02
CA LEU A 126 6.85 8.03 -3.37
C LEU A 126 8.24 8.26 -3.95
N ALA A 127 8.82 9.45 -3.79
CA ALA A 127 10.17 9.75 -4.23
C ALA A 127 11.25 8.88 -3.59
N GLY A 128 11.00 8.39 -2.36
CA GLY A 128 11.92 7.53 -1.62
C GLY A 128 11.48 6.07 -1.49
N ILE A 129 10.38 5.67 -2.12
CA ILE A 129 9.71 4.39 -1.84
C ILE A 129 10.63 3.18 -1.96
N HIS A 130 11.52 3.16 -2.93
CA HIS A 130 12.50 2.09 -3.13
C HIS A 130 13.48 1.88 -1.96
N ARG A 131 13.65 2.89 -1.09
CA ARG A 131 14.51 2.84 0.10
C ARG A 131 13.74 2.54 1.38
N ILE A 132 12.49 2.99 1.44
CA ILE A 132 11.69 2.97 2.67
C ILE A 132 10.65 1.86 2.71
N ALA A 133 10.26 1.31 1.55
CA ALA A 133 9.26 0.24 1.48
C ALA A 133 9.78 -1.07 2.12
N PRO A 134 8.88 -1.89 2.67
CA PRO A 134 9.25 -3.17 3.25
C PRO A 134 9.68 -4.12 2.11
N ARG A 135 10.95 -4.45 2.06
CA ARG A 135 11.44 -5.46 1.12
C ARG A 135 11.11 -6.84 1.66
N THR A 136 10.64 -7.72 0.78
CA THR A 136 10.63 -9.14 1.08
C THR A 136 12.09 -9.61 0.99
N PRO A 137 12.65 -10.24 2.04
CA PRO A 137 13.95 -10.88 1.91
C PRO A 137 13.83 -11.91 0.78
N VAL A 138 14.63 -11.76 -0.26
CA VAL A 138 14.81 -12.82 -1.26
C VAL A 138 15.67 -13.86 -0.58
N GLU A 139 15.14 -15.04 -0.29
CA GLU A 139 15.98 -16.14 0.18
C GLU A 139 16.96 -16.47 -0.96
N GLU A 140 18.22 -16.68 -0.60
CA GLU A 140 19.29 -16.95 -1.58
C GLU A 140 18.97 -18.20 -2.43
N SER A 141 18.14 -19.09 -1.88
CA SER A 141 17.57 -20.26 -2.55
C SER A 141 16.54 -19.92 -3.64
N ASP A 142 15.92 -18.74 -3.59
CA ASP A 142 14.91 -18.30 -4.56
C ASP A 142 15.52 -17.59 -5.77
N LEU A 143 16.83 -17.33 -5.73
CA LEU A 143 17.53 -16.79 -6.87
C LEU A 143 17.73 -17.89 -7.91
N PRO A 144 17.34 -17.67 -9.18
CA PRO A 144 17.57 -18.64 -10.23
C PRO A 144 19.07 -18.92 -10.32
N THR A 145 19.44 -20.18 -10.40
CA THR A 145 20.82 -20.57 -10.62
C THR A 145 21.32 -20.01 -11.95
N GLY A 146 22.60 -19.80 -12.08
CA GLY A 146 23.18 -19.29 -13.35
C GLY A 146 22.74 -20.08 -14.57
N ARG A 147 22.52 -21.40 -14.44
CA ARG A 147 22.00 -22.28 -15.52
C ARG A 147 20.53 -22.01 -15.84
N GLU A 148 19.70 -21.75 -14.84
CA GLU A 148 18.28 -21.42 -15.04
C GLU A 148 18.13 -20.05 -15.69
N LEU A 149 18.96 -19.09 -15.31
CA LEU A 149 19.01 -17.78 -15.92
C LEU A 149 19.46 -17.86 -17.40
N GLU A 150 20.51 -18.64 -17.70
CA GLU A 150 20.99 -18.88 -19.07
C GLU A 150 19.88 -19.53 -19.92
N ALA A 151 19.19 -20.54 -19.39
CA ALA A 151 18.09 -21.22 -20.09
C ALA A 151 16.91 -20.27 -20.36
N GLU A 152 16.61 -19.38 -19.44
CA GLU A 152 15.52 -18.38 -19.60
C GLU A 152 15.91 -17.31 -20.63
N LEU A 153 17.16 -16.86 -20.62
CA LEU A 153 17.68 -15.91 -21.61
C LEU A 153 17.67 -16.50 -23.01
N ASP A 154 18.05 -17.77 -23.16
CA ASP A 154 17.97 -18.50 -24.44
C ASP A 154 16.52 -18.62 -24.91
N ARG A 155 15.58 -18.93 -24.03
CA ARG A 155 14.15 -18.99 -24.33
C ARG A 155 13.57 -17.66 -24.80
N LEU A 156 14.06 -16.55 -24.25
CA LEU A 156 13.66 -15.20 -24.61
C LEU A 156 14.40 -14.64 -25.84
N GLY A 157 15.33 -15.44 -26.43
CA GLY A 157 16.09 -15.05 -27.62
C GLY A 157 17.19 -14.02 -27.35
N PHE A 158 17.62 -13.86 -26.11
CA PHE A 158 18.79 -13.04 -25.79
C PHE A 158 20.06 -13.87 -26.00
N PRO A 159 21.08 -13.34 -26.73
CA PRO A 159 22.34 -14.05 -26.89
C PRO A 159 22.99 -14.25 -25.51
N ALA A 160 23.53 -15.44 -25.26
CA ALA A 160 24.25 -15.74 -24.03
C ALA A 160 25.32 -14.66 -23.80
N PRO A 161 25.50 -14.18 -22.57
CA PRO A 161 26.53 -13.20 -22.26
C PRO A 161 27.88 -13.77 -22.67
N VAL A 162 28.58 -13.05 -23.55
CA VAL A 162 29.94 -13.44 -23.96
C VAL A 162 30.78 -13.47 -22.69
N ARG A 163 31.19 -14.66 -22.27
CA ARG A 163 32.13 -14.77 -21.15
C ARG A 163 33.37 -13.95 -21.53
N PRO A 164 33.82 -12.98 -20.72
CA PRO A 164 35.07 -12.35 -20.99
C PRO A 164 36.10 -13.47 -21.10
N ALA A 165 36.79 -13.53 -22.24
CA ALA A 165 37.86 -14.46 -22.48
C ALA A 165 38.78 -14.41 -21.25
N GLU A 166 39.12 -15.60 -20.75
CA GLU A 166 39.94 -15.85 -19.56
C GLU A 166 40.91 -14.68 -19.32
N ALA A 167 40.84 -14.13 -18.11
CA ALA A 167 41.69 -13.03 -17.72
C ALA A 167 43.09 -13.33 -18.23
N ILE A 168 43.60 -12.51 -19.13
CA ILE A 168 44.98 -12.58 -19.61
C ILE A 168 45.82 -12.40 -18.32
N ASP A 169 46.49 -13.46 -17.93
CA ASP A 169 47.40 -13.47 -16.80
C ASP A 169 48.54 -12.54 -17.20
N VAL A 170 48.38 -11.26 -16.87
CA VAL A 170 49.41 -10.27 -17.09
C VAL A 170 50.46 -10.47 -16.01
N ASP A 171 51.49 -11.21 -16.38
CA ASP A 171 52.67 -11.35 -15.54
C ASP A 171 53.30 -9.97 -15.32
N LEU A 172 53.11 -9.42 -14.13
CA LEU A 172 53.60 -8.11 -13.70
C LEU A 172 55.07 -8.16 -13.25
N SER A 173 55.80 -9.26 -13.45
CA SER A 173 57.19 -9.40 -12.99
C SER A 173 58.20 -8.56 -13.82
N ASP A 174 57.78 -8.01 -14.98
CA ASP A 174 58.70 -7.21 -15.83
C ASP A 174 58.67 -5.68 -15.56
N PHE A 175 57.94 -5.25 -14.53
CA PHE A 175 57.93 -3.85 -14.10
C PHE A 175 58.69 -3.64 -12.77
N ASN A 176 59.99 -3.85 -12.78
CA ASN A 176 60.86 -3.44 -11.68
C ASN A 176 62.02 -2.60 -12.20
#